data_85e122562a77e268ddb92c90d14ce335
#
_entry.id   85e122562a77e268ddb92c90d14ce335
#
_cell.length_a   1.000
_cell.length_b   1.000
_cell.length_c   1.000
_cell.angle_alpha   90.00
_cell.angle_beta   90.00
_cell.angle_gamma   90.00
#
_symmetry.space_group_name_H-M   'P 1'
#
loop_
_entity.id
_entity.type
_entity.pdbx_description
1 polymer ?
#
loop_
_entity_poly.entity_id
_entity_poly.type
_entity_poly.pdbx_seq_one_letter_code
_entity_poly.pdbx_strand_id
1 'polypeptide(L)'
;MPRRPFRIGRSHTGLGLFATKPIKERARIVEYKGRLLITKEAEILESRGNLYLYEINSRWTIDGTPRSNIARYANHSCNPNTESYNVKLRVFLRALRNIKPGEEIVYDYGTDYLKNVIGRSNCKCSRCRRRRARKGRERRAALKRRATRLTLQRRAARLMGKRQRQLPALSGQSIKRERAIVDAATRKADAGHV
;
A
#
# COMPACT_ATOMS: atom_id res chain seq x y z
N MET A 1 -32.12 18.60 23.38
CA MET A 1 -31.92 17.91 22.09
C MET A 1 -31.03 16.68 22.33
N PRO A 2 -31.35 15.50 21.78
CA PRO A 2 -30.52 14.34 21.98
C PRO A 2 -29.10 14.62 21.43
N ARG A 3 -28.09 14.36 22.26
CA ARG A 3 -26.68 14.51 21.87
C ARG A 3 -26.39 13.63 20.65
N ARG A 4 -25.83 14.22 19.59
CA ARG A 4 -25.41 13.50 18.37
C ARG A 4 -24.50 12.33 18.73
N PRO A 5 -24.61 11.16 18.07
CA PRO A 5 -23.79 10.00 18.40
C PRO A 5 -22.34 10.10 17.86
N PHE A 6 -21.90 11.29 17.50
CA PHE A 6 -20.56 11.56 16.95
C PHE A 6 -20.05 12.95 17.34
N ARG A 7 -18.75 13.14 17.20
CA ARG A 7 -18.03 14.41 17.39
C ARG A 7 -17.00 14.63 16.29
N ILE A 8 -16.61 15.87 16.06
CA ILE A 8 -15.44 16.22 15.24
C ILE A 8 -14.18 16.06 16.11
N GLY A 9 -13.12 15.53 15.51
CA GLY A 9 -11.83 15.31 16.19
C GLY A 9 -10.66 15.29 15.21
N ARG A 10 -9.44 15.16 15.71
CA ARG A 10 -8.24 15.04 14.86
C ARG A 10 -8.17 13.67 14.20
N SER A 11 -7.90 13.64 12.91
CA SER A 11 -7.65 12.47 12.07
C SER A 11 -6.29 12.60 11.37
N HIS A 12 -5.88 11.58 10.64
CA HIS A 12 -4.65 11.60 9.82
C HIS A 12 -4.73 12.53 8.61
N THR A 13 -5.92 12.98 8.26
CA THR A 13 -6.19 13.87 7.12
C THR A 13 -6.57 15.29 7.56
N GLY A 14 -6.44 15.59 8.85
CA GLY A 14 -6.86 16.84 9.45
C GLY A 14 -8.00 16.64 10.45
N LEU A 15 -9.21 17.11 10.17
CA LEU A 15 -10.39 16.85 10.98
C LEU A 15 -11.11 15.60 10.47
N GLY A 16 -11.73 14.87 11.37
CA GLY A 16 -12.53 13.68 11.11
C GLY A 16 -13.78 13.64 11.97
N LEU A 17 -14.71 12.76 11.62
CA LEU A 17 -15.94 12.50 12.35
C LEU A 17 -15.78 11.20 13.15
N PHE A 18 -16.02 11.22 14.46
CA PHE A 18 -15.78 10.07 15.33
C PHE A 18 -17.04 9.71 16.12
N ALA A 19 -17.39 8.44 16.18
CA ALA A 19 -18.49 7.95 16.98
C ALA A 19 -18.24 8.21 18.46
N THR A 20 -19.24 8.70 19.20
CA THR A 20 -19.22 8.88 20.67
C THR A 20 -20.04 7.84 21.38
N LYS A 21 -20.94 7.18 20.68
CA LYS A 21 -21.81 6.09 21.12
C LYS A 21 -21.79 4.96 20.10
N PRO A 22 -22.19 3.73 20.47
CA PRO A 22 -22.35 2.66 19.49
C PRO A 22 -23.37 3.07 18.41
N ILE A 23 -23.03 2.86 17.15
CA ILE A 23 -23.92 3.10 16.02
C ILE A 23 -24.19 1.73 15.40
N LYS A 24 -25.47 1.35 15.33
CA LYS A 24 -25.88 0.07 14.74
C LYS A 24 -25.73 0.09 13.21
N GLU A 25 -25.48 -1.07 12.64
CA GLU A 25 -25.54 -1.29 11.21
C GLU A 25 -26.87 -0.74 10.62
N ARG A 26 -26.79 -0.18 9.42
CA ARG A 26 -27.91 0.48 8.69
C ARG A 26 -28.47 1.74 9.34
N ALA A 27 -27.99 2.15 10.50
CA ALA A 27 -28.42 3.40 11.11
C ALA A 27 -28.00 4.60 10.27
N ARG A 28 -28.94 5.51 10.02
CA ARG A 28 -28.66 6.83 9.44
C ARG A 28 -27.90 7.66 10.46
N ILE A 29 -26.72 8.21 10.06
CA ILE A 29 -25.82 8.91 10.96
C ILE A 29 -25.98 10.43 10.82
N VAL A 30 -25.81 10.93 9.61
CA VAL A 30 -25.78 12.35 9.33
C VAL A 30 -26.15 12.61 7.87
N GLU A 31 -26.71 13.79 7.62
CA GLU A 31 -27.01 14.29 6.29
C GLU A 31 -25.86 15.16 5.78
N TYR A 32 -25.46 14.95 4.52
CA TYR A 32 -24.56 15.85 3.80
C TYR A 32 -25.37 17.04 3.29
N LYS A 33 -25.20 18.21 3.95
CA LYS A 33 -26.01 19.39 3.71
C LYS A 33 -25.25 20.42 2.89
N GLY A 34 -25.99 21.16 2.07
CA GLY A 34 -25.41 22.26 1.31
C GLY A 34 -26.40 22.85 0.32
N ARG A 35 -25.93 23.82 -0.46
CA ARG A 35 -26.70 24.40 -1.55
C ARG A 35 -26.73 23.42 -2.73
N LEU A 36 -27.90 23.23 -3.32
CA LEU A 36 -28.02 22.50 -4.58
C LEU A 36 -27.52 23.40 -5.72
N LEU A 37 -26.66 22.81 -6.54
CA LEU A 37 -26.09 23.42 -7.73
C LEU A 37 -26.49 22.60 -8.94
N ILE A 38 -26.68 23.26 -10.06
CA ILE A 38 -26.68 22.61 -11.37
C ILE A 38 -25.23 22.30 -11.79
N THR A 39 -25.06 21.33 -12.68
CA THR A 39 -23.73 20.84 -13.12
C THR A 39 -22.78 21.97 -13.53
N LYS A 40 -23.24 22.94 -14.34
CA LYS A 40 -22.40 24.08 -14.76
C LYS A 40 -21.86 24.92 -13.59
N GLU A 41 -22.68 25.17 -12.57
CA GLU A 41 -22.24 25.90 -11.37
C GLU A 41 -21.23 25.07 -10.55
N ALA A 42 -21.44 23.76 -10.47
CA ALA A 42 -20.53 22.83 -9.77
C ALA A 42 -19.16 22.79 -10.46
N GLU A 43 -19.09 22.67 -11.79
CA GLU A 43 -17.86 22.69 -12.58
C GLU A 43 -17.03 23.97 -12.36
N ILE A 44 -17.70 25.12 -12.27
CA ILE A 44 -17.02 26.41 -11.97
C ILE A 44 -16.40 26.37 -10.56
N LEU A 45 -17.10 25.84 -9.57
CA LEU A 45 -16.56 25.74 -8.21
C LEU A 45 -15.46 24.70 -8.10
N GLU A 46 -15.57 23.60 -8.81
CA GLU A 46 -14.55 22.55 -8.89
C GLU A 46 -13.24 23.11 -9.52
N SER A 47 -13.34 23.82 -10.63
CA SER A 47 -12.18 24.48 -11.27
C SER A 47 -11.48 25.50 -10.38
N ARG A 48 -12.20 26.07 -9.40
CA ARG A 48 -11.65 26.95 -8.36
C ARG A 48 -11.11 26.21 -7.14
N GLY A 49 -11.08 24.87 -7.18
CA GLY A 49 -10.53 24.02 -6.13
C GLY A 49 -11.48 23.72 -4.97
N ASN A 50 -12.80 23.80 -5.15
CA ASN A 50 -13.76 23.38 -4.14
C ASN A 50 -13.73 21.83 -3.99
N LEU A 51 -13.33 21.35 -2.83
CA LEU A 51 -13.19 19.92 -2.51
C LEU A 51 -14.43 19.32 -1.81
N TYR A 52 -15.50 20.10 -1.63
CA TYR A 52 -16.69 19.72 -0.87
C TYR A 52 -17.93 19.59 -1.75
N LEU A 53 -17.72 19.32 -3.02
CA LEU A 53 -18.81 19.06 -3.96
C LEU A 53 -19.21 17.58 -3.89
N TYR A 54 -20.51 17.33 -3.77
CA TYR A 54 -21.06 15.98 -3.80
C TYR A 54 -22.05 15.85 -4.95
N GLU A 55 -21.66 15.16 -6.00
CA GLU A 55 -22.53 14.87 -7.13
C GLU A 55 -23.62 13.87 -6.73
N ILE A 56 -24.90 14.27 -6.88
CA ILE A 56 -26.06 13.41 -6.62
C ILE A 56 -26.40 12.61 -7.88
N ASN A 57 -26.38 13.29 -9.01
CA ASN A 57 -26.64 12.74 -10.35
C ASN A 57 -26.08 13.71 -11.41
N SER A 58 -26.24 13.38 -12.69
CA SER A 58 -25.76 14.20 -13.82
C SER A 58 -26.26 15.64 -13.86
N ARG A 59 -27.28 16.01 -13.10
CA ARG A 59 -27.86 17.35 -13.08
C ARG A 59 -27.59 18.12 -11.79
N TRP A 60 -27.46 17.43 -10.67
CA TRP A 60 -27.46 18.06 -9.35
C TRP A 60 -26.24 17.68 -8.51
N THR A 61 -25.63 18.68 -7.93
CA THR A 61 -24.50 18.59 -7.00
C THR A 61 -24.80 19.38 -5.73
N ILE A 62 -24.38 18.90 -4.57
CA ILE A 62 -24.44 19.63 -3.31
C ILE A 62 -23.10 20.32 -3.07
N ASP A 63 -23.11 21.63 -2.84
CA ASP A 63 -21.97 22.36 -2.28
C ASP A 63 -21.96 22.24 -0.75
N GLY A 64 -21.17 21.32 -0.26
CA GLY A 64 -21.00 21.04 1.17
C GLY A 64 -19.98 21.90 1.89
N THR A 65 -19.51 23.00 1.28
CA THR A 65 -18.50 23.92 1.85
C THR A 65 -18.87 24.50 3.22
N PRO A 66 -20.13 24.86 3.54
CA PRO A 66 -20.46 25.45 4.82
C PRO A 66 -20.07 24.56 6.01
N ARG A 67 -19.49 25.15 7.07
CA ARG A 67 -19.10 24.41 8.29
C ARG A 67 -20.28 23.81 9.05
N SER A 68 -21.48 24.28 8.83
CA SER A 68 -22.73 23.71 9.33
C SER A 68 -23.02 22.30 8.76
N ASN A 69 -22.43 21.96 7.61
CA ASN A 69 -22.43 20.63 7.07
C ASN A 69 -21.44 19.73 7.83
N ILE A 70 -21.90 19.09 8.88
CA ILE A 70 -21.04 18.24 9.71
C ILE A 70 -20.53 16.99 8.95
N ALA A 71 -21.28 16.49 7.97
CA ALA A 71 -20.90 15.33 7.18
C ALA A 71 -19.62 15.58 6.33
N ARG A 72 -19.27 16.84 6.05
CA ARG A 72 -18.01 17.20 5.35
C ARG A 72 -16.74 16.71 6.05
N TYR A 73 -16.83 16.41 7.35
CA TYR A 73 -15.72 15.90 8.15
C TYR A 73 -15.61 14.37 8.13
N ALA A 74 -16.54 13.66 7.49
CA ALA A 74 -16.40 12.22 7.26
C ALA A 74 -15.36 11.98 6.15
N ASN A 75 -14.20 11.45 6.51
CA ASN A 75 -13.06 11.26 5.60
C ASN A 75 -13.24 10.07 4.66
N HIS A 76 -12.46 10.07 3.56
CA HIS A 76 -12.38 8.92 2.65
C HIS A 76 -11.71 7.71 3.28
N SER A 77 -12.25 6.54 2.99
CA SER A 77 -11.59 5.26 3.24
C SER A 77 -11.83 4.24 2.13
N CYS A 78 -10.76 3.56 1.70
CA CYS A 78 -10.84 2.39 0.82
C CYS A 78 -11.33 1.12 1.56
N ASN A 79 -11.65 1.21 2.85
CA ASN A 79 -12.33 0.19 3.66
C ASN A 79 -13.28 0.93 4.60
N PRO A 80 -14.41 1.42 4.06
CA PRO A 80 -15.33 2.27 4.79
C PRO A 80 -16.12 1.49 5.83
N ASN A 81 -16.63 2.21 6.84
CA ASN A 81 -17.63 1.71 7.78
C ASN A 81 -18.99 2.38 7.59
N THR A 82 -19.07 3.32 6.66
CA THR A 82 -20.32 3.95 6.22
C THR A 82 -20.36 4.06 4.71
N GLU A 83 -21.56 4.20 4.17
CA GLU A 83 -21.81 4.54 2.78
C GLU A 83 -22.64 5.80 2.67
N SER A 84 -22.54 6.49 1.56
CA SER A 84 -23.45 7.55 1.18
C SER A 84 -24.60 7.00 0.33
N TYR A 85 -25.81 7.47 0.57
CA TYR A 85 -26.98 7.11 -0.24
C TYR A 85 -27.89 8.31 -0.40
N ASN A 86 -28.62 8.32 -1.53
CA ASN A 86 -29.46 9.44 -1.91
C ASN A 86 -30.94 9.12 -1.63
N VAL A 87 -31.65 10.10 -1.10
CA VAL A 87 -33.12 10.08 -1.02
C VAL A 87 -33.61 11.36 -1.68
N LYS A 88 -34.15 11.27 -2.87
CA LYS A 88 -34.45 12.42 -3.74
C LYS A 88 -33.15 13.24 -3.96
N LEU A 89 -33.14 14.53 -3.64
CA LEU A 89 -31.96 15.42 -3.74
C LEU A 89 -31.22 15.61 -2.41
N ARG A 90 -31.35 14.66 -1.49
CA ARG A 90 -30.67 14.69 -0.17
C ARG A 90 -29.74 13.50 -0.06
N VAL A 91 -28.57 13.72 0.51
CA VAL A 91 -27.54 12.70 0.70
C VAL A 91 -27.37 12.42 2.19
N PHE A 92 -27.31 11.15 2.54
CA PHE A 92 -27.13 10.70 3.92
C PHE A 92 -25.98 9.71 4.02
N LEU A 93 -25.29 9.73 5.15
CA LEU A 93 -24.38 8.66 5.54
C LEU A 93 -25.11 7.67 6.45
N ARG A 94 -24.97 6.37 6.16
CA ARG A 94 -25.47 5.27 7.01
C ARG A 94 -24.35 4.26 7.28
N ALA A 95 -24.45 3.58 8.41
CA ALA A 95 -23.49 2.58 8.82
C ALA A 95 -23.60 1.31 7.95
N LEU A 96 -22.47 0.82 7.44
CA LEU A 96 -22.35 -0.47 6.75
C LEU A 96 -22.20 -1.65 7.72
N ARG A 97 -21.79 -1.36 8.96
CA ARG A 97 -21.62 -2.31 10.05
C ARG A 97 -21.80 -1.59 11.38
N ASN A 98 -21.80 -2.33 12.47
CA ASN A 98 -21.74 -1.73 13.80
C ASN A 98 -20.44 -0.91 13.94
N ILE A 99 -20.56 0.34 14.40
CA ILE A 99 -19.44 1.26 14.65
C ILE A 99 -19.32 1.46 16.16
N LYS A 100 -18.12 1.24 16.70
CA LYS A 100 -17.84 1.38 18.14
C LYS A 100 -17.54 2.84 18.51
N PRO A 101 -17.77 3.25 19.76
CA PRO A 101 -17.29 4.55 20.23
C PRO A 101 -15.78 4.70 19.98
N GLY A 102 -15.36 5.89 19.56
CA GLY A 102 -13.97 6.19 19.19
C GLY A 102 -13.58 5.82 17.76
N GLU A 103 -14.37 5.02 17.04
CA GLU A 103 -14.09 4.76 15.62
C GLU A 103 -14.35 6.00 14.78
N GLU A 104 -13.48 6.25 13.79
CA GLU A 104 -13.69 7.28 12.78
C GLU A 104 -14.78 6.81 11.79
N ILE A 105 -15.75 7.69 11.53
CA ILE A 105 -16.81 7.50 10.55
C ILE A 105 -16.25 7.88 9.19
N VAL A 106 -16.13 6.92 8.29
CA VAL A 106 -15.46 7.09 6.99
C VAL A 106 -16.27 6.42 5.88
N TYR A 107 -16.30 7.02 4.69
CA TYR A 107 -16.97 6.44 3.52
C TYR A 107 -16.08 6.45 2.28
N ASP A 108 -16.47 5.76 1.23
CA ASP A 108 -15.78 5.80 -0.05
C ASP A 108 -16.26 7.02 -0.85
N TYR A 109 -15.35 7.90 -1.24
CA TYR A 109 -15.65 9.09 -2.05
C TYR A 109 -15.87 8.75 -3.53
N GLY A 110 -15.70 7.48 -3.91
CA GLY A 110 -15.77 7.02 -5.27
C GLY A 110 -14.41 6.98 -5.97
N THR A 111 -14.39 6.21 -7.06
CA THR A 111 -13.15 5.92 -7.79
C THR A 111 -12.55 7.16 -8.44
N ASP A 112 -13.40 8.04 -8.97
CA ASP A 112 -12.96 9.20 -9.73
C ASP A 112 -12.36 10.26 -8.81
N TYR A 113 -13.00 10.55 -7.68
CA TYR A 113 -12.45 11.43 -6.66
C TYR A 113 -11.12 10.88 -6.09
N LEU A 114 -11.05 9.56 -5.86
CA LEU A 114 -9.82 8.92 -5.39
C LEU A 114 -8.69 9.00 -6.42
N LYS A 115 -8.99 8.91 -7.72
CA LYS A 115 -7.97 9.00 -8.78
C LYS A 115 -7.52 10.43 -9.02
N ASN A 116 -8.49 11.34 -9.21
CA ASN A 116 -8.25 12.66 -9.78
C ASN A 116 -7.94 13.71 -8.71
N VAL A 117 -8.53 13.59 -7.51
CA VAL A 117 -8.38 14.58 -6.44
C VAL A 117 -7.40 14.11 -5.37
N ILE A 118 -7.59 12.92 -4.79
CA ILE A 118 -6.70 12.41 -3.72
C ILE A 118 -5.39 11.89 -4.30
N GLY A 119 -5.45 11.18 -5.44
CA GLY A 119 -4.37 10.34 -5.96
C GLY A 119 -4.27 9.01 -5.18
N ARG A 120 -4.33 7.88 -5.90
CA ARG A 120 -4.32 6.54 -5.25
C ARG A 120 -3.10 6.28 -4.37
N SER A 121 -1.93 6.82 -4.73
CA SER A 121 -0.69 6.73 -3.96
C SER A 121 -0.74 7.57 -2.69
N ASN A 122 -1.47 8.68 -2.69
CA ASN A 122 -1.52 9.67 -1.62
C ASN A 122 -2.63 9.39 -0.59
N CYS A 123 -3.50 8.40 -0.86
CA CYS A 123 -4.58 8.07 0.07
C CYS A 123 -4.05 7.76 1.47
N LYS A 124 -4.51 8.53 2.48
CA LYS A 124 -4.08 8.44 3.88
C LYS A 124 -4.97 7.56 4.75
N CYS A 125 -5.97 6.87 4.19
CA CYS A 125 -6.84 6.00 4.97
C CYS A 125 -6.06 4.87 5.65
N SER A 126 -6.60 4.31 6.73
CA SER A 126 -5.96 3.28 7.56
C SER A 126 -5.54 2.03 6.75
N ARG A 127 -6.38 1.59 5.80
CA ARG A 127 -6.06 0.46 4.89
C ARG A 127 -4.84 0.75 4.02
N CYS A 128 -4.81 1.90 3.35
CA CYS A 128 -3.71 2.27 2.45
C CYS A 128 -2.41 2.51 3.21
N ARG A 129 -2.45 3.11 4.39
CA ARG A 129 -1.30 3.29 5.28
C ARG A 129 -0.71 1.96 5.72
N ARG A 130 -1.55 1.02 6.20
CA ARG A 130 -1.10 -0.35 6.56
C ARG A 130 -0.48 -1.08 5.39
N ARG A 131 -1.09 -0.99 4.20
CA ARG A 131 -0.54 -1.60 2.98
C ARG A 131 0.83 -1.06 2.61
N ARG A 132 1.03 0.28 2.66
CA ARG A 132 2.34 0.89 2.40
C ARG A 132 3.38 0.51 3.45
N ALA A 133 3.02 0.52 4.72
CA ALA A 133 3.91 0.11 5.80
C ALA A 133 4.35 -1.35 5.66
N ARG A 134 3.42 -2.27 5.29
CA ARG A 134 3.74 -3.67 5.02
C ARG A 134 4.72 -3.80 3.86
N LYS A 135 4.43 -3.19 2.69
CA LYS A 135 5.34 -3.20 1.54
C LYS A 135 6.72 -2.64 1.87
N GLY A 136 6.78 -1.57 2.66
CA GLY A 136 8.05 -1.00 3.13
C GLY A 136 8.86 -1.95 4.02
N ARG A 137 8.19 -2.70 4.91
CA ARG A 137 8.86 -3.74 5.73
C ARG A 137 9.37 -4.89 4.87
N GLU A 138 8.57 -5.40 3.95
CA GLU A 138 8.93 -6.47 3.02
C GLU A 138 10.14 -6.08 2.17
N ARG A 139 10.14 -4.85 1.62
CA ARG A 139 11.27 -4.31 0.83
C ARG A 139 12.55 -4.22 1.67
N ARG A 140 12.46 -3.70 2.90
CA ARG A 140 13.64 -3.62 3.80
C ARG A 140 14.15 -5.01 4.16
N ALA A 141 13.28 -5.96 4.44
CA ALA A 141 13.67 -7.34 4.73
C ALA A 141 14.36 -8.00 3.51
N ALA A 142 13.84 -7.80 2.30
CA ALA A 142 14.45 -8.32 1.07
C ALA A 142 15.85 -7.73 0.82
N LEU A 143 16.01 -6.41 1.02
CA LEU A 143 17.32 -5.75 0.89
C LEU A 143 18.31 -6.30 1.92
N LYS A 144 17.90 -6.48 3.18
CA LYS A 144 18.74 -7.07 4.23
C LYS A 144 19.20 -8.49 3.87
N ARG A 145 18.26 -9.34 3.41
CA ARG A 145 18.58 -10.72 2.95
C ARG A 145 19.59 -10.71 1.80
N ARG A 146 19.38 -9.81 0.80
CA ARG A 146 20.31 -9.66 -0.32
C ARG A 146 21.71 -9.23 0.14
N ALA A 147 21.80 -8.27 1.04
CA ALA A 147 23.08 -7.81 1.60
C ALA A 147 23.80 -8.94 2.35
N THR A 148 23.10 -9.69 3.21
CA THR A 148 23.65 -10.85 3.92
C THR A 148 24.18 -11.91 2.95
N ARG A 149 23.39 -12.24 1.91
CA ARG A 149 23.81 -13.22 0.87
C ARG A 149 25.09 -12.77 0.16
N LEU A 150 25.19 -11.51 -0.23
CA LEU A 150 26.39 -10.95 -0.88
C LEU A 150 27.63 -11.01 0.06
N THR A 151 27.44 -10.71 1.34
CA THR A 151 28.53 -10.79 2.33
C THR A 151 29.03 -12.22 2.49
N LEU A 152 28.10 -13.20 2.58
CA LEU A 152 28.45 -14.61 2.64
C LEU A 152 29.18 -15.10 1.38
N GLN A 153 28.73 -14.70 0.21
CA GLN A 153 29.38 -15.02 -1.07
C GLN A 153 30.81 -14.45 -1.13
N ARG A 154 30.99 -13.17 -0.71
CA ARG A 154 32.32 -12.55 -0.64
C ARG A 154 33.25 -13.27 0.35
N ARG A 155 32.76 -13.69 1.51
CA ARG A 155 33.55 -14.50 2.48
C ARG A 155 33.94 -15.85 1.89
N ALA A 156 33.01 -16.55 1.26
CA ALA A 156 33.28 -17.83 0.61
C ALA A 156 34.32 -17.71 -0.49
N ALA A 157 34.20 -16.71 -1.37
CA ALA A 157 35.19 -16.44 -2.43
C ALA A 157 36.60 -16.15 -1.86
N ARG A 158 36.68 -15.38 -0.77
CA ARG A 158 37.95 -15.12 -0.08
C ARG A 158 38.61 -16.39 0.49
N LEU A 159 37.77 -17.28 1.07
CA LEU A 159 38.30 -18.55 1.63
C LEU A 159 38.77 -19.49 0.51
N MET A 160 38.05 -19.59 -0.59
CA MET A 160 38.45 -20.39 -1.76
C MET A 160 39.76 -19.86 -2.37
N GLY A 161 39.88 -18.56 -2.54
CA GLY A 161 41.12 -17.94 -3.04
C GLY A 161 42.35 -18.14 -2.13
N LYS A 162 42.13 -18.17 -0.79
CA LYS A 162 43.22 -18.54 0.15
C LYS A 162 43.62 -19.99 0.01
N ARG A 163 42.66 -20.92 -0.10
CA ARG A 163 42.91 -22.37 -0.25
C ARG A 163 43.68 -22.65 -1.54
N GLN A 164 43.35 -21.98 -2.64
CA GLN A 164 44.01 -22.16 -3.94
C GLN A 164 45.44 -21.68 -3.94
N ARG A 165 45.80 -20.64 -3.15
CA ARG A 165 47.18 -20.15 -2.96
C ARG A 165 48.02 -21.05 -2.05
N GLN A 166 47.40 -21.89 -1.23
CA GLN A 166 48.07 -22.84 -0.33
C GLN A 166 48.29 -24.24 -0.90
N LEU A 167 47.72 -24.53 -2.08
CA LEU A 167 48.02 -25.76 -2.80
C LEU A 167 49.47 -25.65 -3.33
N PRO A 168 50.37 -26.58 -2.98
CA PRO A 168 51.71 -26.57 -3.54
C PRO A 168 51.59 -26.70 -5.06
N ALA A 169 52.33 -25.84 -5.79
CA ALA A 169 52.46 -26.00 -7.22
C ALA A 169 53.01 -27.39 -7.48
N LEU A 170 52.24 -28.25 -8.14
CA LEU A 170 52.76 -29.57 -8.59
C LEU A 170 53.99 -29.24 -9.44
N SER A 171 55.13 -29.60 -8.93
CA SER A 171 56.37 -29.37 -9.63
C SER A 171 56.30 -30.04 -10.99
N GLY A 172 56.75 -29.41 -12.06
CA GLY A 172 56.69 -29.95 -13.42
C GLY A 172 57.39 -31.32 -13.58
N GLN A 173 58.11 -31.73 -12.54
CA GLN A 173 58.68 -33.10 -12.44
C GLN A 173 57.65 -34.18 -12.13
N SER A 174 56.56 -33.91 -11.34
CA SER A 174 55.50 -34.87 -11.09
C SER A 174 54.67 -35.14 -12.37
N ILE A 175 54.40 -34.15 -13.16
CA ILE A 175 53.66 -34.32 -14.43
C ILE A 175 54.50 -35.07 -15.45
N LYS A 176 55.83 -34.85 -15.48
CA LYS A 176 56.74 -35.62 -16.36
C LYS A 176 56.84 -37.07 -15.92
N ARG A 177 56.84 -37.39 -14.62
CA ARG A 177 56.84 -38.75 -14.11
C ARG A 177 55.54 -39.48 -14.43
N GLU A 178 54.38 -38.88 -14.25
CA GLU A 178 53.09 -39.52 -14.60
C GLU A 178 52.95 -39.75 -16.11
N ARG A 179 53.38 -38.81 -16.97
CA ARG A 179 53.42 -39.04 -18.43
C ARG A 179 54.38 -40.19 -18.80
N ALA A 180 55.56 -40.28 -18.20
CA ALA A 180 56.52 -41.35 -18.45
C ALA A 180 55.96 -42.74 -18.03
N ILE A 181 55.19 -42.79 -16.95
CA ILE A 181 54.56 -44.05 -16.50
C ILE A 181 53.43 -44.45 -17.47
N VAL A 182 52.61 -43.52 -17.94
CA VAL A 182 51.56 -43.77 -18.91
C VAL A 182 52.13 -44.21 -20.25
N ASP A 183 53.20 -43.52 -20.77
CA ASP A 183 53.86 -43.86 -22.02
C ASP A 183 54.57 -45.24 -21.95
N ALA A 184 55.12 -45.61 -20.77
CA ALA A 184 55.71 -46.95 -20.59
C ALA A 184 54.66 -48.04 -20.53
N ALA A 185 53.50 -47.79 -19.91
CA ALA A 185 52.38 -48.73 -19.87
C ALA A 185 51.76 -48.95 -21.28
N THR A 186 51.65 -47.90 -22.06
CA THR A 186 51.10 -47.99 -23.45
C THR A 186 52.06 -48.78 -24.35
N ARG A 187 53.37 -48.59 -24.27
CA ARG A 187 54.36 -49.35 -25.06
C ARG A 187 54.43 -50.84 -24.70
N LYS A 188 54.10 -51.20 -23.45
CA LYS A 188 54.00 -52.62 -23.03
C LYS A 188 52.76 -53.29 -23.53
N ALA A 189 51.69 -52.56 -23.71
CA ALA A 189 50.43 -53.08 -24.28
C ALA A 189 50.59 -53.38 -25.78
N ASP A 190 51.33 -52.56 -26.51
CA ASP A 190 51.54 -52.77 -27.95
C ASP A 190 52.58 -53.84 -28.29
N ALA A 191 53.40 -54.27 -27.34
CA ALA A 191 54.45 -55.31 -27.55
C ALA A 191 53.95 -56.75 -27.23
N GLY A 192 52.70 -56.94 -26.86
CA GLY A 192 52.11 -58.23 -26.48
C GLY A 192 51.20 -58.86 -27.52
N HIS A 193 51.15 -58.36 -28.75
CA HIS A 193 50.39 -58.89 -29.82
C HIS A 193 51.29 -59.15 -31.04
N VAL A 194 52.07 -60.30 -30.97
CA VAL A 194 52.65 -61.04 -32.11
C VAL A 194 52.48 -62.50 -31.83
#